data_18b51ca372ec0a63ecb67c6085ce2427
#
_entry.id   18b51ca372ec0a63ecb67c6085ce2427
#
_cell.length_a   1.000
_cell.length_b   1.000
_cell.length_c   1.000
_cell.angle_alpha   90.00
_cell.angle_beta   90.00
_cell.angle_gamma   90.00
#
_symmetry.space_group_name_H-M   'P 1'
#
loop_
_entity.id
_entity.type
_entity.pdbx_description
1 polymer ?
#
loop_
_entity_poly.entity_id
_entity_poly.type
_entity_poly.pdbx_seq_one_letter_code
_entity_poly.pdbx_strand_id
1 'polypeptide(L)'
;MPDTTPDIFHIRSHEDAPVSSRNDRAAAWRLLNEHTQSASLLKHALAVEACVRAYGEQRAAELSLAPEQTRDLVETYAITGLLHDFDYEKYPTPEEHPWVGNRILTEQGWAEEIRHAILAHAEYTHTPRVSHLDKVLFACDELAGFLTANALVKPTKSILDVNAASVVKKMKDKAFARGVNRDDIRNGAAELGVELDRHVAFCLAAMQEHADALGLAGSTALPPERP
;
A
#
# COMPACT_ATOMS: atom_id res chain seq x y z
N MET A 1 -49.21 8.16 10.77
CA MET A 1 -47.88 8.79 10.92
C MET A 1 -46.98 8.12 9.92
N PRO A 2 -46.56 8.75 8.80
CA PRO A 2 -45.66 8.15 7.87
C PRO A 2 -44.21 8.22 8.40
N ASP A 3 -43.56 7.09 8.34
CA ASP A 3 -42.15 6.85 8.63
C ASP A 3 -41.29 7.65 7.65
N THR A 4 -40.52 8.60 8.16
CA THR A 4 -39.56 9.41 7.40
C THR A 4 -38.14 9.02 7.79
N THR A 5 -37.71 7.83 7.35
CA THR A 5 -36.29 7.50 7.33
C THR A 5 -35.64 8.24 6.15
N PRO A 6 -34.61 9.06 6.35
CA PRO A 6 -33.95 9.68 5.22
C PRO A 6 -33.09 8.63 4.49
N ASP A 7 -33.39 8.47 3.23
CA ASP A 7 -32.63 7.67 2.26
C ASP A 7 -31.33 8.39 1.93
N ILE A 8 -30.23 8.04 2.62
CA ILE A 8 -28.91 8.67 2.49
C ILE A 8 -27.98 7.95 1.49
N PHE A 9 -28.50 7.06 0.67
CA PHE A 9 -27.74 6.44 -0.41
C PHE A 9 -28.21 6.92 -1.79
N HIS A 10 -28.11 8.23 -2.05
CA HIS A 10 -27.98 8.68 -3.44
C HIS A 10 -26.53 8.46 -3.87
N ILE A 11 -26.26 7.29 -4.44
CA ILE A 11 -25.11 7.06 -5.32
C ILE A 11 -25.27 8.03 -6.48
N ARG A 12 -24.59 9.18 -6.40
CA ARG A 12 -24.46 10.04 -7.57
C ARG A 12 -23.71 9.23 -8.63
N SER A 13 -24.32 9.08 -9.78
CA SER A 13 -23.73 8.47 -10.96
C SER A 13 -22.37 9.10 -11.27
N HIS A 14 -21.39 8.25 -11.51
CA HIS A 14 -19.96 8.58 -11.74
C HIS A 14 -19.66 9.44 -13.00
N GLU A 15 -20.63 10.11 -13.59
CA GLU A 15 -20.50 10.74 -14.92
C GLU A 15 -19.95 12.18 -14.93
N ASP A 16 -19.87 12.88 -13.78
CA ASP A 16 -19.63 14.34 -13.79
C ASP A 16 -18.29 14.82 -13.22
N ALA A 17 -17.34 13.94 -12.87
CA ALA A 17 -16.00 14.39 -12.50
C ALA A 17 -15.07 14.37 -13.74
N PRO A 18 -14.18 15.36 -13.87
CA PRO A 18 -13.24 15.37 -14.99
C PRO A 18 -12.43 14.07 -15.01
N VAL A 19 -12.44 13.40 -16.15
CA VAL A 19 -11.81 12.09 -16.41
C VAL A 19 -10.30 12.09 -16.11
N SER A 20 -9.70 13.25 -15.89
CA SER A 20 -8.25 13.43 -15.76
C SER A 20 -7.64 13.09 -14.40
N SER A 21 -8.43 12.87 -13.33
CA SER A 21 -7.88 12.54 -12.01
C SER A 21 -8.25 11.13 -11.53
N ARG A 22 -9.17 10.47 -12.19
CA ARG A 22 -9.57 9.09 -11.87
C ARG A 22 -8.51 8.15 -12.43
N ASN A 23 -7.72 7.54 -11.55
CA ASN A 23 -6.76 6.49 -11.89
C ASN A 23 -5.60 6.93 -12.80
N ASP A 24 -5.06 8.14 -12.61
CA ASP A 24 -3.84 8.59 -13.29
C ASP A 24 -2.63 8.44 -12.36
N ARG A 25 -1.89 7.33 -12.53
CA ARG A 25 -0.68 7.08 -11.77
C ARG A 25 0.38 8.17 -11.95
N ALA A 26 0.45 8.81 -13.12
CA ALA A 26 1.41 9.89 -13.33
C ALA A 26 1.06 11.13 -12.50
N ALA A 27 -0.24 11.43 -12.34
CA ALA A 27 -0.71 12.48 -11.42
C ALA A 27 -0.41 12.11 -9.96
N ALA A 28 -0.66 10.86 -9.56
CA ALA A 28 -0.33 10.35 -8.23
C ALA A 28 1.18 10.47 -7.92
N TRP A 29 2.03 10.11 -8.88
CA TRP A 29 3.48 10.25 -8.74
C TRP A 29 3.94 11.70 -8.58
N ARG A 30 3.34 12.63 -9.33
CA ARG A 30 3.62 14.07 -9.16
C ARG A 30 3.21 14.54 -7.78
N LEU A 31 2.01 14.21 -7.32
CA LEU A 31 1.51 14.59 -6.00
C LEU A 31 2.40 14.03 -4.88
N LEU A 32 2.79 12.76 -4.96
CA LEU A 32 3.73 12.16 -4.00
C LEU A 32 5.03 12.97 -3.94
N ASN A 33 5.64 13.29 -5.09
CA ASN A 33 6.91 14.06 -5.12
C ASN A 33 6.78 15.53 -4.72
N GLU A 34 5.59 16.13 -4.77
CA GLU A 34 5.33 17.46 -4.22
C GLU A 34 5.37 17.48 -2.69
N HIS A 35 5.00 16.36 -2.06
CA HIS A 35 4.87 16.25 -0.61
C HIS A 35 5.99 15.47 0.06
N THR A 36 6.63 14.54 -0.64
CA THR A 36 7.63 13.62 -0.12
C THR A 36 8.95 13.77 -0.89
N GLN A 37 10.04 14.08 -0.18
CA GLN A 37 11.40 14.21 -0.71
C GLN A 37 12.32 13.11 -0.20
N SER A 38 11.98 12.49 0.93
CA SER A 38 12.74 11.39 1.54
C SER A 38 12.79 10.18 0.63
N ALA A 39 14.00 9.79 0.21
CA ALA A 39 14.20 8.59 -0.62
C ALA A 39 13.69 7.30 0.05
N SER A 40 13.67 7.25 1.38
CA SER A 40 13.14 6.08 2.12
C SER A 40 11.62 6.02 2.05
N LEU A 41 10.92 7.15 2.18
CA LEU A 41 9.47 7.23 2.08
C LEU A 41 9.00 6.99 0.64
N LEU A 42 9.70 7.55 -0.36
CA LEU A 42 9.41 7.27 -1.77
C LEU A 42 9.54 5.77 -2.10
N LYS A 43 10.59 5.11 -1.57
CA LYS A 43 10.76 3.67 -1.73
C LYS A 43 9.70 2.86 -1.01
N HIS A 44 9.26 3.30 0.18
CA HIS A 44 8.17 2.69 0.90
C HIS A 44 6.86 2.77 0.09
N ALA A 45 6.52 3.96 -0.40
CA ALA A 45 5.35 4.17 -1.25
C ALA A 45 5.33 3.23 -2.47
N LEU A 46 6.48 3.10 -3.17
CA LEU A 46 6.62 2.18 -4.30
C LEU A 46 6.50 0.70 -3.88
N ALA A 47 7.01 0.33 -2.70
CA ALA A 47 6.93 -1.04 -2.21
C ALA A 47 5.48 -1.41 -1.84
N VAL A 48 4.75 -0.50 -1.20
CA VAL A 48 3.31 -0.68 -0.91
C VAL A 48 2.50 -0.70 -2.21
N GLU A 49 2.79 0.19 -3.16
CA GLU A 49 2.19 0.16 -4.50
C GLU A 49 2.31 -1.22 -5.15
N ALA A 50 3.50 -1.82 -5.15
CA ALA A 50 3.75 -3.13 -5.76
C ALA A 50 2.88 -4.23 -5.12
N CYS A 51 2.80 -4.26 -3.78
CA CYS A 51 1.99 -5.23 -3.05
C CYS A 51 0.49 -5.03 -3.30
N VAL A 52 0.01 -3.80 -3.20
CA VAL A 52 -1.41 -3.47 -3.36
C VAL A 52 -1.86 -3.69 -4.81
N ARG A 53 -1.04 -3.35 -5.81
CA ARG A 53 -1.25 -3.65 -7.23
C ARG A 53 -1.46 -5.15 -7.47
N ALA A 54 -0.57 -5.99 -6.94
CA ALA A 54 -0.66 -7.44 -7.10
C ALA A 54 -1.98 -8.00 -6.54
N TYR A 55 -2.44 -7.48 -5.42
CA TYR A 55 -3.78 -7.81 -4.90
C TYR A 55 -4.91 -7.30 -5.79
N GLY A 56 -4.76 -6.15 -6.44
CA GLY A 56 -5.69 -5.65 -7.45
C GLY A 56 -5.80 -6.60 -8.64
N GLU A 57 -4.67 -7.12 -9.13
CA GLU A 57 -4.61 -8.10 -10.21
C GLU A 57 -5.27 -9.42 -9.82
N GLN A 58 -4.97 -9.94 -8.62
CA GLN A 58 -5.63 -11.11 -8.07
C GLN A 58 -7.15 -10.90 -7.98
N ARG A 59 -7.58 -9.75 -7.46
CA ARG A 59 -9.00 -9.42 -7.30
C ARG A 59 -9.73 -9.32 -8.64
N ALA A 60 -9.10 -8.72 -9.65
CA ALA A 60 -9.65 -8.67 -11.00
C ALA A 60 -9.87 -10.06 -11.60
N ALA A 61 -8.90 -10.95 -11.39
CA ALA A 61 -9.00 -12.34 -11.84
C ALA A 61 -10.11 -13.10 -11.10
N GLU A 62 -10.24 -12.97 -9.78
CA GLU A 62 -11.32 -13.56 -8.98
C GLU A 62 -12.70 -13.12 -9.46
N LEU A 63 -12.84 -11.85 -9.82
CA LEU A 63 -14.09 -11.27 -10.32
C LEU A 63 -14.32 -11.54 -11.81
N SER A 64 -13.35 -12.13 -12.52
CA SER A 64 -13.40 -12.37 -13.97
C SER A 64 -13.73 -11.10 -14.77
N LEU A 65 -13.08 -9.98 -14.42
CA LEU A 65 -13.35 -8.68 -15.03
C LEU A 65 -12.92 -8.62 -16.49
N ALA A 66 -13.62 -7.81 -17.29
CA ALA A 66 -13.19 -7.46 -18.64
C ALA A 66 -11.86 -6.66 -18.61
N PRO A 67 -11.06 -6.67 -19.70
CA PRO A 67 -9.72 -6.04 -19.70
C PRO A 67 -9.70 -4.57 -19.28
N GLU A 68 -10.70 -3.78 -19.62
CA GLU A 68 -10.82 -2.38 -19.24
C GLU A 68 -11.08 -2.24 -17.73
N GLN A 69 -12.07 -2.98 -17.21
CA GLN A 69 -12.37 -3.01 -15.79
C GLN A 69 -11.20 -3.52 -14.96
N THR A 70 -10.44 -4.50 -15.48
CA THR A 70 -9.20 -4.98 -14.85
C THR A 70 -8.19 -3.86 -14.72
N ARG A 71 -7.93 -3.09 -15.79
CA ARG A 71 -7.01 -1.96 -15.74
C ARG A 71 -7.42 -0.93 -14.70
N ASP A 72 -8.69 -0.54 -14.71
CA ASP A 72 -9.23 0.47 -13.80
C ASP A 72 -9.10 0.03 -12.33
N LEU A 73 -9.45 -1.22 -12.04
CA LEU A 73 -9.33 -1.77 -10.69
C LEU A 73 -7.86 -1.82 -10.25
N VAL A 74 -6.98 -2.39 -11.06
CA VAL A 74 -5.55 -2.53 -10.75
C VAL A 74 -4.90 -1.17 -10.56
N GLU A 75 -5.25 -0.18 -11.38
CA GLU A 75 -4.72 1.18 -11.27
C GLU A 75 -5.22 1.87 -9.99
N THR A 76 -6.49 1.70 -9.62
CA THR A 76 -7.04 2.18 -8.34
C THR A 76 -6.26 1.62 -7.16
N TYR A 77 -6.01 0.31 -7.15
CA TYR A 77 -5.23 -0.35 -6.10
C TYR A 77 -3.80 0.19 -6.03
N ALA A 78 -3.13 0.28 -7.17
CA ALA A 78 -1.75 0.78 -7.26
C ALA A 78 -1.62 2.22 -6.76
N ILE A 79 -2.50 3.11 -7.21
CA ILE A 79 -2.52 4.52 -6.78
C ILE A 79 -2.79 4.63 -5.28
N THR A 80 -3.67 3.81 -4.73
CA THR A 80 -3.96 3.80 -3.30
C THR A 80 -2.71 3.46 -2.50
N GLY A 81 -1.99 2.40 -2.90
CA GLY A 81 -0.71 2.04 -2.26
C GLY A 81 0.37 3.12 -2.42
N LEU A 82 0.44 3.77 -3.60
CA LEU A 82 1.41 4.83 -3.86
C LEU A 82 1.17 6.09 -3.02
N LEU A 83 -0.09 6.43 -2.76
CA LEU A 83 -0.48 7.69 -2.10
C LEU A 83 -0.80 7.53 -0.60
N HIS A 84 -0.75 6.32 -0.01
CA HIS A 84 -1.23 6.13 1.36
C HIS A 84 -0.58 7.07 2.37
N ASP A 85 0.73 7.31 2.23
CA ASP A 85 1.56 8.12 3.13
C ASP A 85 2.12 9.40 2.48
N PHE A 86 1.54 9.88 1.36
CA PHE A 86 2.15 10.99 0.61
C PHE A 86 2.28 12.28 1.40
N ASP A 87 1.45 12.49 2.41
CA ASP A 87 1.45 13.68 3.27
C ASP A 87 2.30 13.53 4.54
N TYR A 88 2.72 12.29 4.89
CA TYR A 88 3.37 11.96 6.16
C TYR A 88 4.66 12.75 6.43
N GLU A 89 5.49 13.01 5.42
CA GLU A 89 6.73 13.77 5.62
C GLU A 89 6.48 15.21 6.08
N LYS A 90 5.40 15.82 5.61
CA LYS A 90 5.03 17.20 5.96
C LYS A 90 4.15 17.27 7.21
N TYR A 91 3.37 16.24 7.46
CA TYR A 91 2.31 16.21 8.46
C TYR A 91 2.36 14.92 9.28
N PRO A 92 3.44 14.65 10.07
CA PRO A 92 3.70 13.34 10.67
C PRO A 92 2.90 13.04 11.94
N THR A 93 2.05 13.95 12.40
CA THR A 93 1.30 13.73 13.65
C THR A 93 -0.02 13.01 13.41
N PRO A 94 -0.53 12.22 14.36
CA PRO A 94 -1.82 11.54 14.23
C PRO A 94 -3.02 12.49 14.03
N GLU A 95 -2.89 13.75 14.43
CA GLU A 95 -3.90 14.79 14.22
C GLU A 95 -3.89 15.34 12.79
N GLU A 96 -2.80 15.15 12.07
CA GLU A 96 -2.60 15.69 10.72
C GLU A 96 -2.65 14.57 9.66
N HIS A 97 -1.80 13.53 9.80
CA HIS A 97 -1.78 12.39 8.90
C HIS A 97 -2.86 11.38 9.34
N PRO A 98 -3.61 10.77 8.39
CA PRO A 98 -3.71 11.05 6.97
C PRO A 98 -4.82 12.07 6.62
N TRP A 99 -5.31 12.84 7.61
CA TRP A 99 -6.44 13.76 7.46
C TRP A 99 -6.13 14.90 6.48
N VAL A 100 -4.92 15.47 6.56
CA VAL A 100 -4.49 16.53 5.65
C VAL A 100 -4.40 15.99 4.24
N GLY A 101 -3.78 14.83 4.06
CA GLY A 101 -3.71 14.16 2.78
C GLY A 101 -5.09 13.89 2.18
N ASN A 102 -6.01 13.35 2.98
CA ASN A 102 -7.38 13.09 2.54
C ASN A 102 -8.10 14.36 2.07
N ARG A 103 -7.91 15.49 2.76
CA ARG A 103 -8.46 16.78 2.33
C ARG A 103 -7.88 17.23 0.99
N ILE A 104 -6.56 17.12 0.79
CA ILE A 104 -5.89 17.44 -0.47
C ILE A 104 -6.45 16.58 -1.61
N LEU A 105 -6.57 15.26 -1.38
CA LEU A 105 -7.15 14.34 -2.36
C LEU A 105 -8.60 14.69 -2.69
N THR A 106 -9.38 15.11 -1.70
CA THR A 106 -10.77 15.56 -1.89
C THR A 106 -10.86 16.80 -2.77
N GLU A 107 -10.05 17.80 -2.48
CA GLU A 107 -9.99 19.06 -3.23
C GLU A 107 -9.53 18.85 -4.69
N GLN A 108 -8.69 17.84 -4.93
CA GLN A 108 -8.23 17.45 -6.26
C GLN A 108 -9.18 16.48 -6.98
N GLY A 109 -10.27 16.04 -6.34
CA GLY A 109 -11.28 15.19 -6.96
C GLY A 109 -10.89 13.72 -7.12
N TRP A 110 -9.95 13.22 -6.30
CA TRP A 110 -9.61 11.79 -6.28
C TRP A 110 -10.79 10.93 -5.82
N ALA A 111 -10.87 9.70 -6.34
CA ALA A 111 -11.97 8.78 -6.06
C ALA A 111 -12.14 8.51 -4.55
N GLU A 112 -13.39 8.40 -4.11
CA GLU A 112 -13.72 8.21 -2.69
C GLU A 112 -13.14 6.90 -2.14
N GLU A 113 -13.14 5.84 -2.94
CA GLU A 113 -12.59 4.55 -2.53
C GLU A 113 -11.09 4.62 -2.21
N ILE A 114 -10.30 5.41 -2.96
CA ILE A 114 -8.88 5.67 -2.68
C ILE A 114 -8.76 6.43 -1.36
N ARG A 115 -9.52 7.51 -1.22
CA ARG A 115 -9.49 8.37 -0.03
C ARG A 115 -9.93 7.65 1.24
N HIS A 116 -10.97 6.80 1.12
CA HIS A 116 -11.45 5.99 2.23
C HIS A 116 -10.40 4.98 2.68
N ALA A 117 -9.78 4.25 1.74
CA ALA A 117 -8.73 3.28 2.06
C ALA A 117 -7.53 3.96 2.72
N ILE A 118 -7.13 5.16 2.25
CA ILE A 118 -6.07 5.96 2.87
C ILE A 118 -6.43 6.37 4.30
N LEU A 119 -7.67 6.74 4.61
CA LEU A 119 -8.07 6.98 6.00
C LEU A 119 -8.06 5.70 6.82
N ALA A 120 -8.56 4.61 6.27
CA ALA A 120 -8.75 3.35 6.99
C ALA A 120 -7.46 2.58 7.30
N HIS A 121 -6.31 2.95 6.65
CA HIS A 121 -5.05 2.27 6.91
C HIS A 121 -4.47 2.60 8.28
N ALA A 122 -4.74 3.80 8.82
CA ALA A 122 -4.25 4.24 10.12
C ALA A 122 -5.31 3.98 11.20
N GLU A 123 -5.02 3.11 12.17
CA GLU A 123 -6.00 2.69 13.20
C GLU A 123 -6.53 3.84 14.06
N TYR A 124 -5.71 4.85 14.32
CA TYR A 124 -6.09 6.01 15.12
C TYR A 124 -7.12 6.93 14.45
N THR A 125 -7.41 6.75 13.16
CA THR A 125 -8.50 7.46 12.48
C THR A 125 -9.87 6.89 12.86
N HIS A 126 -9.92 5.68 13.40
CA HIS A 126 -11.14 4.92 13.68
C HIS A 126 -12.05 4.74 12.45
N THR A 127 -11.50 4.88 11.24
CA THR A 127 -12.21 4.62 9.97
C THR A 127 -12.29 3.10 9.77
N PRO A 128 -13.50 2.51 9.67
CA PRO A 128 -13.61 1.06 9.54
C PRO A 128 -13.13 0.58 8.18
N ARG A 129 -12.36 -0.51 8.15
CA ARG A 129 -11.95 -1.20 6.92
C ARG A 129 -13.08 -2.10 6.41
N VAL A 130 -13.88 -1.60 5.47
CA VAL A 130 -15.06 -2.30 4.95
C VAL A 130 -14.82 -2.91 3.58
N SER A 131 -14.12 -2.20 2.68
CA SER A 131 -13.84 -2.68 1.33
C SER A 131 -12.66 -3.65 1.28
N HIS A 132 -12.54 -4.40 0.17
CA HIS A 132 -11.36 -5.23 -0.06
C HIS A 132 -10.09 -4.37 -0.18
N LEU A 133 -10.17 -3.19 -0.82
CA LEU A 133 -9.06 -2.25 -0.95
C LEU A 133 -8.56 -1.74 0.40
N ASP A 134 -9.47 -1.39 1.33
CA ASP A 134 -9.10 -0.94 2.68
C ASP A 134 -8.26 -2.00 3.42
N LYS A 135 -8.73 -3.25 3.35
CA LYS A 135 -8.07 -4.38 4.02
C LYS A 135 -6.73 -4.71 3.37
N VAL A 136 -6.65 -4.63 2.04
CA VAL A 136 -5.41 -4.86 1.29
C VAL A 136 -4.37 -3.80 1.63
N LEU A 137 -4.73 -2.52 1.63
CA LEU A 137 -3.79 -1.46 1.97
C LEU A 137 -3.22 -1.67 3.37
N PHE A 138 -4.08 -1.84 4.38
CA PHE A 138 -3.68 -2.10 5.77
C PHE A 138 -2.77 -3.33 5.90
N ALA A 139 -3.11 -4.42 5.20
CA ALA A 139 -2.32 -5.65 5.26
C ALA A 139 -0.93 -5.51 4.63
N CYS A 140 -0.81 -4.67 3.58
CA CYS A 140 0.43 -4.53 2.81
C CYS A 140 1.41 -3.52 3.40
N ASP A 141 0.95 -2.47 4.04
CA ASP A 141 1.74 -1.32 4.46
C ASP A 141 2.94 -1.72 5.35
N GLU A 142 2.68 -2.14 6.58
CA GLU A 142 3.73 -2.54 7.52
C GLU A 142 4.55 -3.74 7.03
N LEU A 143 3.92 -4.65 6.25
CA LEU A 143 4.63 -5.79 5.68
C LEU A 143 5.64 -5.35 4.61
N ALA A 144 5.32 -4.39 3.76
CA ALA A 144 6.25 -3.87 2.75
C ALA A 144 7.50 -3.25 3.42
N GLY A 145 7.32 -2.49 4.49
CA GLY A 145 8.41 -1.98 5.33
C GLY A 145 9.26 -3.10 5.95
N PHE A 146 8.60 -4.15 6.46
CA PHE A 146 9.29 -5.30 7.04
C PHE A 146 10.09 -6.11 6.01
N LEU A 147 9.55 -6.30 4.80
CA LEU A 147 10.23 -6.97 3.69
C LEU A 147 11.45 -6.17 3.22
N THR A 148 11.31 -4.86 3.10
CA THR A 148 12.41 -3.94 2.79
C THR A 148 13.53 -4.05 3.82
N ALA A 149 13.21 -4.04 5.12
CA ALA A 149 14.19 -4.22 6.17
C ALA A 149 14.90 -5.57 6.09
N ASN A 150 14.17 -6.65 5.73
CA ASN A 150 14.78 -7.97 5.52
C ASN A 150 15.75 -8.00 4.34
N ALA A 151 15.46 -7.27 3.25
CA ALA A 151 16.36 -7.14 2.11
C ALA A 151 17.64 -6.38 2.49
N LEU A 152 17.51 -5.26 3.18
CA LEU A 152 18.62 -4.37 3.53
C LEU A 152 19.65 -4.96 4.47
N VAL A 153 19.30 -6.00 5.27
CA VAL A 153 20.25 -6.71 6.13
C VAL A 153 20.94 -7.88 5.44
N LYS A 154 20.58 -8.20 4.20
CA LYS A 154 21.34 -9.18 3.41
C LYS A 154 22.68 -8.60 3.00
N PRO A 155 23.73 -9.42 2.86
CA PRO A 155 25.03 -8.94 2.37
C PRO A 155 24.94 -8.25 1.01
N THR A 156 24.07 -8.74 0.13
CA THR A 156 23.78 -8.20 -1.20
C THR A 156 22.85 -7.00 -1.19
N LYS A 157 22.16 -6.75 -0.05
CA LYS A 157 21.05 -5.78 0.08
C LYS A 157 19.93 -6.02 -0.97
N SER A 158 19.75 -7.27 -1.38
CA SER A 158 18.81 -7.68 -2.41
C SER A 158 17.57 -8.33 -1.81
N ILE A 159 16.38 -7.92 -2.29
CA ILE A 159 15.12 -8.58 -1.98
C ILE A 159 15.02 -9.95 -2.67
N LEU A 160 15.78 -10.16 -3.76
CA LEU A 160 15.84 -11.43 -4.47
C LEU A 160 16.45 -12.56 -3.62
N ASP A 161 17.24 -12.21 -2.59
CA ASP A 161 17.84 -13.15 -1.64
C ASP A 161 17.00 -13.36 -0.37
N VAL A 162 15.81 -12.76 -0.32
CA VAL A 162 14.85 -12.95 0.77
C VAL A 162 13.92 -14.11 0.45
N ASN A 163 13.62 -14.96 1.44
CA ASN A 163 12.59 -15.98 1.32
C ASN A 163 11.53 -15.83 2.42
N ALA A 164 10.29 -16.16 2.11
CA ALA A 164 9.13 -15.93 2.98
C ALA A 164 9.26 -16.64 4.34
N ALA A 165 9.76 -17.87 4.40
CA ALA A 165 9.90 -18.60 5.64
C ALA A 165 10.88 -17.91 6.61
N SER A 166 11.96 -17.32 6.09
CA SER A 166 12.90 -16.55 6.91
C SER A 166 12.29 -15.25 7.41
N VAL A 167 11.42 -14.60 6.63
CA VAL A 167 10.68 -13.39 7.03
C VAL A 167 9.74 -13.70 8.18
N VAL A 168 8.90 -14.73 8.05
CA VAL A 168 7.97 -15.17 9.11
C VAL A 168 8.72 -15.53 10.40
N LYS A 169 9.85 -16.24 10.29
CA LYS A 169 10.70 -16.52 11.45
C LYS A 169 11.22 -15.24 12.10
N LYS A 170 11.63 -14.26 11.30
CA LYS A 170 12.20 -13.00 11.77
C LYS A 170 11.16 -12.06 12.41
N MET A 171 9.86 -12.24 12.13
CA MET A 171 8.78 -11.55 12.85
C MET A 171 8.77 -11.82 14.36
N LYS A 172 9.43 -12.88 14.84
CA LYS A 172 9.59 -13.19 16.26
C LYS A 172 10.70 -12.37 16.92
N ASP A 173 11.62 -11.81 16.14
CA ASP A 173 12.73 -10.99 16.64
C ASP A 173 12.26 -9.54 16.85
N LYS A 174 11.96 -9.18 18.10
CA LYS A 174 11.48 -7.83 18.46
C LYS A 174 12.57 -6.76 18.32
N ALA A 175 13.83 -7.12 18.25
CA ALA A 175 14.95 -6.17 18.10
C ALA A 175 15.15 -5.76 16.63
N PHE A 176 14.74 -6.60 15.69
CA PHE A 176 14.84 -6.32 14.27
C PHE A 176 13.72 -5.38 13.81
N ALA A 177 14.00 -4.39 12.95
CA ALA A 177 13.02 -3.45 12.35
C ALA A 177 11.97 -2.95 13.40
N ARG A 178 12.42 -2.33 14.48
CA ARG A 178 11.59 -1.99 15.66
C ARG A 178 10.42 -1.04 15.33
N GLY A 179 10.56 -0.24 14.29
CA GLY A 179 9.52 0.70 13.84
C GLY A 179 8.32 0.02 13.19
N VAL A 180 8.44 -1.25 12.78
CA VAL A 180 7.36 -1.98 12.11
C VAL A 180 6.43 -2.61 13.16
N ASN A 181 5.13 -2.41 13.03
CA ASN A 181 4.10 -3.02 13.87
C ASN A 181 3.74 -4.43 13.36
N ARG A 182 4.25 -5.47 14.07
CA ARG A 182 3.98 -6.88 13.68
C ARG A 182 2.55 -7.31 13.91
N ASP A 183 1.85 -6.66 14.82
CA ASP A 183 0.46 -7.01 15.08
C ASP A 183 -0.42 -6.52 13.95
N ASP A 184 -0.11 -5.37 13.35
CA ASP A 184 -0.81 -4.88 12.15
C ASP A 184 -0.57 -5.80 10.95
N ILE A 185 0.64 -6.34 10.78
CA ILE A 185 0.89 -7.37 9.75
C ILE A 185 0.01 -8.61 9.96
N ARG A 186 -0.13 -9.08 11.21
CA ARG A 186 -0.96 -10.26 11.53
C ARG A 186 -2.45 -9.97 11.38
N ASN A 187 -2.87 -8.83 11.92
CA ASN A 187 -4.25 -8.39 11.88
C ASN A 187 -4.68 -8.13 10.43
N GLY A 188 -3.83 -7.49 9.62
CA GLY A 188 -4.07 -7.25 8.21
C GLY A 188 -4.28 -8.54 7.42
N ALA A 189 -3.40 -9.54 7.60
CA ALA A 189 -3.57 -10.84 6.97
C ALA A 189 -4.88 -11.52 7.41
N ALA A 190 -5.22 -11.45 8.71
CA ALA A 190 -6.45 -12.03 9.25
C ALA A 190 -7.71 -11.32 8.73
N GLU A 191 -7.73 -9.97 8.69
CA GLU A 191 -8.85 -9.18 8.16
C GLU A 191 -9.06 -9.40 6.65
N LEU A 192 -7.95 -9.62 5.91
CA LEU A 192 -7.98 -9.97 4.50
C LEU A 192 -8.45 -11.43 4.27
N GLY A 193 -8.45 -12.26 5.33
CA GLY A 193 -8.85 -13.67 5.26
C GLY A 193 -7.80 -14.58 4.64
N VAL A 194 -6.52 -14.21 4.72
CA VAL A 194 -5.40 -14.98 4.17
C VAL A 194 -4.46 -15.47 5.29
N GLU A 195 -3.87 -16.65 5.08
CA GLU A 195 -2.84 -17.14 5.98
C GLU A 195 -1.59 -16.25 5.93
N LEU A 196 -1.00 -15.93 7.08
CA LEU A 196 0.14 -15.03 7.19
C LEU A 196 1.30 -15.42 6.27
N ASP A 197 1.65 -16.70 6.23
CA ASP A 197 2.76 -17.21 5.43
C ASP A 197 2.51 -17.01 3.92
N ARG A 198 1.26 -17.16 3.49
CA ARG A 198 0.83 -16.91 2.11
C ARG A 198 0.86 -15.42 1.78
N HIS A 199 0.37 -14.59 2.70
CA HIS A 199 0.42 -13.14 2.54
C HIS A 199 1.85 -12.62 2.40
N VAL A 200 2.76 -13.07 3.29
CA VAL A 200 4.18 -12.74 3.23
C VAL A 200 4.81 -13.18 1.90
N ALA A 201 4.53 -14.42 1.46
CA ALA A 201 5.06 -14.93 0.19
C ALA A 201 4.54 -14.15 -1.02
N PHE A 202 3.27 -13.78 -1.01
CA PHE A 202 2.63 -13.02 -2.07
C PHE A 202 3.21 -11.60 -2.21
N CYS A 203 3.27 -10.84 -1.12
CA CYS A 203 3.86 -9.50 -1.13
C CYS A 203 5.36 -9.54 -1.47
N LEU A 204 6.10 -10.55 -0.96
CA LEU A 204 7.50 -10.72 -1.30
C LEU A 204 7.70 -10.93 -2.80
N ALA A 205 6.89 -11.79 -3.43
CA ALA A 205 6.95 -12.03 -4.87
C ALA A 205 6.66 -10.75 -5.68
N ALA A 206 5.64 -9.99 -5.30
CA ALA A 206 5.32 -8.71 -5.92
C ALA A 206 6.47 -7.70 -5.83
N MET A 207 7.13 -7.59 -4.67
CA MET A 207 8.29 -6.71 -4.51
C MET A 207 9.53 -7.23 -5.25
N GLN A 208 9.72 -8.54 -5.38
CA GLN A 208 10.81 -9.13 -6.14
C GLN A 208 10.68 -8.87 -7.63
N GLU A 209 9.48 -8.89 -8.18
CA GLU A 209 9.20 -8.53 -9.58
C GLU A 209 9.59 -7.08 -9.90
N HIS A 210 9.46 -6.19 -8.90
CA HIS A 210 9.78 -4.76 -9.02
C HIS A 210 11.12 -4.37 -8.37
N ALA A 211 12.01 -5.32 -8.07
CA ALA A 211 13.24 -5.11 -7.31
C ALA A 211 14.11 -3.95 -7.81
N ASP A 212 14.25 -3.79 -9.12
CA ASP A 212 15.02 -2.70 -9.73
C ASP A 212 14.39 -1.33 -9.47
N ALA A 213 13.10 -1.20 -9.69
CA ALA A 213 12.35 0.05 -9.46
C ALA A 213 12.35 0.45 -7.98
N LEU A 214 12.35 -0.53 -7.07
CA LEU A 214 12.44 -0.33 -5.63
C LEU A 214 13.88 -0.02 -5.15
N GLY A 215 14.88 -0.19 -6.03
CA GLY A 215 16.28 -0.10 -5.66
C GLY A 215 16.70 -1.20 -4.66
N LEU A 216 16.06 -2.36 -4.73
CA LEU A 216 16.28 -3.53 -3.89
C LEU A 216 16.78 -4.75 -4.68
N ALA A 217 17.24 -4.58 -5.93
CA ALA A 217 17.83 -5.65 -6.72
C ALA A 217 19.21 -6.10 -6.20
N GLY A 218 19.80 -5.30 -5.32
CA GLY A 218 21.13 -5.56 -4.76
C GLY A 218 22.25 -4.84 -5.49
N SER A 219 23.46 -4.91 -4.93
CA SER A 219 24.65 -4.39 -5.59
C SER A 219 25.36 -5.56 -6.30
N THR A 220 25.71 -5.36 -7.57
CA THR A 220 26.54 -6.29 -8.34
C THR A 220 28.01 -6.30 -7.92
N ALA A 221 28.40 -5.46 -6.97
CA ALA A 221 29.74 -5.45 -6.44
C ALA A 221 29.93 -6.68 -5.52
N LEU A 222 30.75 -7.64 -5.96
CA LEU A 222 31.26 -8.69 -5.11
C LEU A 222 31.91 -8.05 -3.87
N PRO A 223 31.65 -8.58 -2.65
CA PRO A 223 32.36 -8.12 -1.48
C PRO A 223 33.87 -8.33 -1.73
N PRO A 224 34.73 -7.40 -1.29
CA PRO A 224 36.17 -7.60 -1.41
C PRO A 224 36.53 -8.93 -0.73
N GLU A 225 37.31 -9.76 -1.44
CA GLU A 225 37.85 -10.98 -0.86
C GLU A 225 38.55 -10.61 0.46
N ARG A 226 38.13 -11.26 1.54
CA ARG A 226 38.83 -11.07 2.81
C ARG A 226 40.23 -11.68 2.70
N PRO A 227 41.29 -10.95 3.09
CA PRO A 227 42.64 -11.45 3.08
C PRO A 227 42.81 -12.63 4.07
#